data_400df969b86792c617dc20b33f7fdf8b
#
_entry.id   400df969b86792c617dc20b33f7fdf8b
#
_cell.length_a   1.000
_cell.length_b   1.000
_cell.length_c   1.000
_cell.angle_alpha   90.00
_cell.angle_beta   90.00
_cell.angle_gamma   90.00
#
_symmetry.space_group_name_H-M   'P 1'
#
loop_
_entity.id
_entity.type
_entity.pdbx_description
1 polymer ?
#
loop_
_entity_poly.entity_id
_entity_poly.type
_entity_poly.pdbx_seq_one_letter_code
_entity_poly.pdbx_strand_id
1 'polypeptide(L)'
;KAEASASASASASAAIARAEKGIADANASATASREAALTPELRAKRDAALAEPAPAKPPQLNEESAEGAAASVGYFLDLYRYAFMTGNTTELAKMSEDRCVFCKSVIDDAVKLHKSGGWANKWDQEVTNIRYYEKLEGYNYNLVHVYINYGQIIWCYPGKNPETADPIEGQELKFGVRYVNGRWMIGEGEVISK
;
A
#
# COMPACT_ATOMS: atom_id res chain seq x y z
N LYS A 1 -47.34 4.62 27.31
CA LYS A 1 -46.41 5.19 26.28
C LYS A 1 -44.95 4.74 26.46
N ALA A 2 -44.44 4.59 27.69
CA ALA A 2 -43.05 4.16 27.96
C ALA A 2 -42.79 2.70 27.55
N GLU A 3 -43.73 1.77 27.81
CA GLU A 3 -43.58 0.34 27.46
C GLU A 3 -43.59 0.09 25.95
N ALA A 4 -44.39 0.84 25.17
CA ALA A 4 -44.40 0.73 23.71
C ALA A 4 -43.06 1.23 23.08
N SER A 5 -42.46 2.25 23.68
CA SER A 5 -41.15 2.78 23.25
C SER A 5 -40.02 1.80 23.55
N ALA A 6 -40.02 1.14 24.73
CA ALA A 6 -39.01 0.14 25.10
C ALA A 6 -39.10 -1.12 24.21
N SER A 7 -40.31 -1.59 23.89
CA SER A 7 -40.54 -2.72 22.99
C SER A 7 -40.06 -2.44 21.56
N ALA A 8 -40.33 -1.23 21.04
CA ALA A 8 -39.84 -0.82 19.70
C ALA A 8 -38.31 -0.74 19.64
N SER A 9 -37.68 -0.21 20.69
CA SER A 9 -36.21 -0.14 20.81
C SER A 9 -35.56 -1.54 20.86
N ALA A 10 -36.12 -2.46 21.64
CA ALA A 10 -35.65 -3.84 21.73
C ALA A 10 -35.81 -4.59 20.39
N SER A 11 -36.91 -4.38 19.67
CA SER A 11 -37.10 -4.96 18.34
C SER A 11 -36.14 -4.42 17.30
N ALA A 12 -35.82 -3.11 17.34
CA ALA A 12 -34.85 -2.49 16.46
C ALA A 12 -33.42 -3.02 16.73
N SER A 13 -33.03 -3.13 18.01
CA SER A 13 -31.75 -3.70 18.40
C SER A 13 -31.57 -5.15 17.95
N ALA A 14 -32.62 -5.97 18.09
CA ALA A 14 -32.62 -7.36 17.64
C ALA A 14 -32.57 -7.48 16.10
N ALA A 15 -33.14 -6.54 15.37
CA ALA A 15 -33.05 -6.49 13.91
C ALA A 15 -31.65 -6.11 13.46
N ILE A 16 -30.99 -5.13 14.11
CA ILE A 16 -29.63 -4.74 13.85
C ILE A 16 -28.66 -5.92 14.11
N ALA A 17 -28.76 -6.58 15.26
CA ALA A 17 -27.92 -7.73 15.60
C ALA A 17 -28.07 -8.89 14.59
N ARG A 18 -29.28 -9.13 14.08
CA ARG A 18 -29.52 -10.14 13.03
C ARG A 18 -28.89 -9.74 11.71
N ALA A 19 -28.95 -8.47 11.32
CA ALA A 19 -28.32 -7.95 10.12
C ALA A 19 -26.79 -8.03 10.22
N GLU A 20 -26.20 -7.64 11.33
CA GLU A 20 -24.76 -7.75 11.61
C GLU A 20 -24.27 -9.20 11.55
N LYS A 21 -25.05 -10.13 12.17
CA LYS A 21 -24.73 -11.57 12.08
C LYS A 21 -24.82 -12.07 10.63
N GLY A 22 -25.84 -11.69 9.88
CA GLY A 22 -25.99 -12.06 8.47
C GLY A 22 -24.80 -11.57 7.61
N ILE A 23 -24.34 -10.34 7.83
CA ILE A 23 -23.16 -9.79 7.16
C ILE A 23 -21.90 -10.58 7.56
N ALA A 24 -21.73 -10.89 8.85
CA ALA A 24 -20.58 -11.66 9.32
C ALA A 24 -20.55 -13.07 8.71
N ASP A 25 -21.69 -13.76 8.68
CA ASP A 25 -21.85 -15.11 8.10
C ASP A 25 -21.56 -15.09 6.58
N ALA A 26 -22.06 -14.09 5.86
CA ALA A 26 -21.81 -13.89 4.44
C ALA A 26 -20.31 -13.63 4.16
N ASN A 27 -19.67 -12.79 4.96
CA ASN A 27 -18.25 -12.50 4.85
C ASN A 27 -17.39 -13.76 5.14
N ALA A 28 -17.76 -14.55 6.16
CA ALA A 28 -17.08 -15.80 6.49
C ALA A 28 -17.21 -16.81 5.34
N SER A 29 -18.40 -16.96 4.76
CA SER A 29 -18.63 -17.83 3.61
C SER A 29 -17.85 -17.40 2.38
N ALA A 30 -17.82 -16.11 2.07
CA ALA A 30 -17.06 -15.55 0.97
C ALA A 30 -15.54 -15.77 1.17
N THR A 31 -15.07 -15.64 2.41
CA THR A 31 -13.67 -15.92 2.75
C THR A 31 -13.33 -17.39 2.57
N ALA A 32 -14.16 -18.31 3.08
CA ALA A 32 -13.96 -19.75 2.91
C ALA A 32 -13.94 -20.15 1.43
N SER A 33 -14.82 -19.58 0.61
CA SER A 33 -14.85 -19.82 -0.84
C SER A 33 -13.57 -19.34 -1.53
N ARG A 34 -13.06 -18.16 -1.15
CA ARG A 34 -11.78 -17.65 -1.67
C ARG A 34 -10.60 -18.53 -1.28
N GLU A 35 -10.57 -19.00 -0.02
CA GLU A 35 -9.55 -19.92 0.47
C GLU A 35 -9.55 -21.24 -0.30
N ALA A 36 -10.73 -21.80 -0.54
CA ALA A 36 -10.88 -23.07 -1.28
C ALA A 36 -10.44 -22.93 -2.74
N ALA A 37 -10.54 -21.74 -3.33
CA ALA A 37 -10.13 -21.47 -4.72
C ALA A 37 -8.61 -21.33 -4.89
N LEU A 38 -7.84 -21.13 -3.81
CA LEU A 38 -6.38 -21.00 -3.88
C LEU A 38 -5.71 -22.36 -3.97
N THR A 39 -4.78 -22.50 -4.91
CA THR A 39 -3.85 -23.65 -4.90
C THR A 39 -2.94 -23.59 -3.67
N PRO A 40 -2.38 -24.72 -3.20
CA PRO A 40 -1.43 -24.72 -2.08
C PRO A 40 -0.26 -23.76 -2.28
N GLU A 41 0.25 -23.66 -3.51
CA GLU A 41 1.34 -22.74 -3.87
C GLU A 41 0.93 -21.26 -3.73
N LEU A 42 -0.22 -20.88 -4.27
CA LEU A 42 -0.72 -19.50 -4.17
C LEU A 42 -1.03 -19.13 -2.72
N ARG A 43 -1.53 -20.09 -1.93
CA ARG A 43 -1.75 -19.88 -0.49
C ARG A 43 -0.45 -19.61 0.25
N ALA A 44 0.60 -20.40 -0.01
CA ALA A 44 1.92 -20.17 0.59
C ALA A 44 2.51 -18.81 0.20
N LYS A 45 2.37 -18.39 -1.06
CA LYS A 45 2.80 -17.08 -1.54
C LYS A 45 2.05 -15.93 -0.86
N ARG A 46 0.74 -16.06 -0.68
CA ARG A 46 -0.08 -15.09 0.05
C ARG A 46 0.34 -15.01 1.52
N ASP A 47 0.46 -16.12 2.18
CA ASP A 47 0.77 -16.19 3.60
C ASP A 47 2.16 -15.58 3.87
N ALA A 48 3.13 -15.83 2.99
CA ALA A 48 4.44 -15.19 3.04
C ALA A 48 4.36 -13.66 2.84
N ALA A 49 3.52 -13.18 1.91
CA ALA A 49 3.34 -11.74 1.68
C ALA A 49 2.67 -11.06 2.87
N LEU A 50 1.60 -11.64 3.42
CA LEU A 50 0.89 -11.09 4.57
C LEU A 50 1.72 -11.10 5.87
N ALA A 51 2.68 -12.02 6.00
CA ALA A 51 3.58 -12.12 7.14
C ALA A 51 4.83 -11.23 7.01
N GLU A 52 4.97 -10.47 5.92
CA GLU A 52 6.13 -9.59 5.74
C GLU A 52 6.22 -8.56 6.87
N PRO A 53 7.36 -8.43 7.53
CA PRO A 53 7.54 -7.42 8.56
C PRO A 53 7.56 -6.02 7.95
N ALA A 54 7.16 -5.03 8.74
CA ALA A 54 7.24 -3.64 8.32
C ALA A 54 8.70 -3.27 8.00
N PRO A 55 8.97 -2.53 6.92
CA PRO A 55 10.30 -2.08 6.56
C PRO A 55 10.97 -1.30 7.71
N ALA A 56 12.26 -1.55 7.92
CA ALA A 56 13.04 -0.81 8.90
C ALA A 56 13.26 0.63 8.44
N LYS A 57 13.10 1.58 9.37
CA LYS A 57 13.37 2.99 9.07
C LYS A 57 14.87 3.23 8.92
N PRO A 58 15.32 3.79 7.78
CA PRO A 58 16.72 4.18 7.62
C PRO A 58 17.13 5.22 8.69
N PRO A 59 18.35 5.16 9.21
CA PRO A 59 18.81 6.15 10.21
C PRO A 59 18.84 7.58 9.67
N GLN A 60 19.08 7.76 8.36
CA GLN A 60 19.13 9.07 7.69
C GLN A 60 17.77 9.69 7.39
N LEU A 61 16.68 9.01 7.68
CA LEU A 61 15.31 9.43 7.27
C LEU A 61 14.93 10.85 7.72
N ASN A 62 15.48 11.31 8.85
CA ASN A 62 15.20 12.62 9.43
C ASN A 62 16.32 13.66 9.21
N GLU A 63 17.32 13.35 8.40
CA GLU A 63 18.39 14.27 8.08
C GLU A 63 17.98 15.19 6.93
N GLU A 64 18.14 16.51 7.08
CA GLU A 64 17.96 17.48 6.01
C GLU A 64 19.19 17.50 5.10
N SER A 65 19.35 16.43 4.32
CA SER A 65 20.50 16.19 3.45
C SER A 65 20.08 15.46 2.16
N ALA A 66 20.96 15.40 1.16
CA ALA A 66 20.75 14.62 -0.04
C ALA A 66 20.60 13.11 0.29
N GLU A 67 21.38 12.63 1.26
CA GLU A 67 21.33 11.25 1.76
C GLU A 67 20.00 10.96 2.44
N GLY A 68 19.48 11.92 3.26
CA GLY A 68 18.17 11.83 3.89
C GLY A 68 17.02 11.80 2.86
N ALA A 69 17.12 12.63 1.82
CA ALA A 69 16.15 12.62 0.71
C ALA A 69 16.16 11.28 -0.04
N ALA A 70 17.34 10.77 -0.38
CA ALA A 70 17.48 9.47 -1.04
C ALA A 70 16.98 8.32 -0.17
N ALA A 71 17.34 8.29 1.11
CA ALA A 71 16.87 7.30 2.07
C ALA A 71 15.35 7.33 2.24
N SER A 72 14.74 8.52 2.23
CA SER A 72 13.29 8.67 2.34
C SER A 72 12.55 8.10 1.14
N VAL A 73 13.06 8.30 -0.08
CA VAL A 73 12.48 7.72 -1.29
C VAL A 73 12.67 6.19 -1.33
N GLY A 74 13.84 5.68 -0.95
CA GLY A 74 14.06 4.24 -0.81
C GLY A 74 13.07 3.60 0.17
N TYR A 75 12.91 4.21 1.34
CA TYR A 75 11.96 3.75 2.35
C TYR A 75 10.50 3.84 1.87
N PHE A 76 10.13 4.90 1.14
CA PHE A 76 8.81 5.02 0.52
C PHE A 76 8.54 3.87 -0.46
N LEU A 77 9.52 3.46 -1.25
CA LEU A 77 9.40 2.33 -2.18
C LEU A 77 9.26 0.99 -1.45
N ASP A 78 9.95 0.81 -0.32
CA ASP A 78 9.77 -0.36 0.54
C ASP A 78 8.36 -0.39 1.16
N LEU A 79 7.85 0.77 1.60
CA LEU A 79 6.49 0.90 2.11
C LEU A 79 5.43 0.69 1.02
N TYR A 80 5.70 1.12 -0.22
CA TYR A 80 4.87 0.83 -1.39
C TYR A 80 4.69 -0.69 -1.55
N ARG A 81 5.80 -1.43 -1.62
CA ARG A 81 5.78 -2.90 -1.70
C ARG A 81 5.03 -3.51 -0.52
N TYR A 82 5.36 -3.10 0.69
CA TYR A 82 4.72 -3.55 1.92
C TYR A 82 3.20 -3.32 1.93
N ALA A 83 2.74 -2.17 1.45
CA ALA A 83 1.31 -1.85 1.37
C ALA A 83 0.53 -2.81 0.44
N PHE A 84 1.09 -3.15 -0.72
CA PHE A 84 0.46 -4.10 -1.63
C PHE A 84 0.51 -5.55 -1.13
N MET A 85 1.55 -5.93 -0.37
CA MET A 85 1.65 -7.26 0.24
C MET A 85 0.70 -7.43 1.43
N THR A 86 0.58 -6.42 2.30
CA THR A 86 -0.07 -6.55 3.61
C THR A 86 -1.37 -5.76 3.78
N GLY A 87 -1.63 -4.78 2.91
CA GLY A 87 -2.73 -3.83 3.05
C GLY A 87 -2.46 -2.68 4.04
N ASN A 88 -1.31 -2.67 4.71
CA ASN A 88 -0.97 -1.62 5.68
C ASN A 88 -0.32 -0.41 4.99
N THR A 89 -1.08 0.67 4.87
CA THR A 89 -0.67 1.92 4.23
C THR A 89 -0.30 3.03 5.23
N THR A 90 -0.27 2.74 6.52
CA THR A 90 -0.18 3.76 7.59
C THR A 90 1.08 4.62 7.49
N GLU A 91 2.26 4.00 7.38
CA GLU A 91 3.52 4.75 7.29
C GLU A 91 3.69 5.39 5.91
N LEU A 92 3.23 4.72 4.84
CA LEU A 92 3.22 5.27 3.49
C LEU A 92 2.43 6.59 3.43
N ALA A 93 1.24 6.61 4.04
CA ALA A 93 0.40 7.81 4.13
C ALA A 93 1.08 8.94 4.91
N LYS A 94 1.81 8.63 5.99
CA LYS A 94 2.54 9.63 6.77
C LYS A 94 3.70 10.31 6.01
N MET A 95 4.24 9.65 5.01
CA MET A 95 5.30 10.18 4.15
C MET A 95 4.76 10.94 2.94
N SER A 96 3.47 10.83 2.67
CA SER A 96 2.81 11.39 1.50
C SER A 96 2.18 12.74 1.82
N GLU A 97 2.34 13.71 0.94
CA GLU A 97 1.58 14.95 1.03
C GLU A 97 0.16 14.76 0.51
N ASP A 98 -0.79 15.51 1.07
CA ASP A 98 -2.22 15.43 0.68
C ASP A 98 -2.46 15.67 -0.81
N ARG A 99 -1.59 16.45 -1.46
CA ARG A 99 -1.66 16.80 -2.88
C ARG A 99 -0.95 15.80 -3.79
N CYS A 100 -0.22 14.85 -3.25
CA CYS A 100 0.51 13.84 -4.03
C CYS A 100 -0.48 12.88 -4.72
N VAL A 101 -0.77 13.13 -5.98
CA VAL A 101 -1.69 12.28 -6.78
C VAL A 101 -1.16 10.85 -6.89
N PHE A 102 0.14 10.68 -7.17
CA PHE A 102 0.79 9.37 -7.22
C PHE A 102 0.66 8.62 -5.88
N CYS A 103 1.00 9.28 -4.77
CA CYS A 103 0.93 8.66 -3.45
C CYS A 103 -0.50 8.22 -3.11
N LYS A 104 -1.48 9.08 -3.39
CA LYS A 104 -2.88 8.78 -3.16
C LYS A 104 -3.34 7.59 -4.00
N SER A 105 -2.99 7.54 -5.28
CA SER A 105 -3.31 6.42 -6.16
C SER A 105 -2.76 5.09 -5.60
N VAL A 106 -1.50 5.07 -5.20
CA VAL A 106 -0.86 3.89 -4.60
C VAL A 106 -1.58 3.42 -3.34
N ILE A 107 -1.91 4.35 -2.43
CA ILE A 107 -2.61 4.04 -1.18
C ILE A 107 -4.02 3.51 -1.47
N ASP A 108 -4.78 4.19 -2.33
CA ASP A 108 -6.14 3.81 -2.68
C ASP A 108 -6.18 2.43 -3.36
N ASP A 109 -5.23 2.13 -4.25
CA ASP A 109 -5.14 0.84 -4.96
C ASP A 109 -4.77 -0.30 -4.00
N ALA A 110 -3.81 -0.11 -3.09
CA ALA A 110 -3.46 -1.09 -2.08
C ALA A 110 -4.65 -1.37 -1.13
N VAL A 111 -5.33 -0.32 -0.66
CA VAL A 111 -6.53 -0.44 0.17
C VAL A 111 -7.65 -1.15 -0.56
N LYS A 112 -7.91 -0.80 -1.83
CA LYS A 112 -8.94 -1.42 -2.66
C LYS A 112 -8.66 -2.90 -2.90
N LEU A 113 -7.41 -3.25 -3.21
CA LEU A 113 -6.98 -4.63 -3.39
C LEU A 113 -7.32 -5.47 -2.15
N HIS A 114 -6.85 -5.05 -0.97
CA HIS A 114 -7.05 -5.81 0.27
C HIS A 114 -8.50 -5.81 0.76
N LYS A 115 -9.23 -4.69 0.64
CA LYS A 115 -10.68 -4.63 0.96
C LYS A 115 -11.51 -5.59 0.10
N SER A 116 -11.11 -5.82 -1.13
CA SER A 116 -11.77 -6.82 -1.98
C SER A 116 -11.44 -8.27 -1.61
N GLY A 117 -10.44 -8.48 -0.73
CA GLY A 117 -9.88 -9.79 -0.40
C GLY A 117 -8.81 -10.25 -1.39
N GLY A 118 -8.30 -9.33 -2.21
CA GLY A 118 -7.15 -9.56 -3.08
C GLY A 118 -5.82 -9.36 -2.34
N TRP A 119 -4.73 -9.68 -2.99
CA TRP A 119 -3.37 -9.58 -2.47
C TRP A 119 -2.34 -9.62 -3.60
N ALA A 120 -1.12 -9.18 -3.31
CA ALA A 120 0.04 -9.39 -4.17
C ALA A 120 1.04 -10.32 -3.46
N ASN A 121 1.80 -11.13 -4.24
CA ASN A 121 2.86 -11.94 -3.65
C ASN A 121 3.99 -11.06 -3.10
N LYS A 122 4.89 -11.66 -2.33
CA LYS A 122 6.18 -11.06 -2.05
C LYS A 122 7.02 -11.11 -3.33
N TRP A 123 7.54 -9.96 -3.77
CA TRP A 123 8.45 -9.85 -4.92
C TRP A 123 9.78 -9.23 -4.53
N ASP A 124 10.79 -9.54 -5.29
CA ASP A 124 12.11 -8.94 -5.14
C ASP A 124 12.08 -7.50 -5.67
N GLN A 125 12.72 -6.60 -4.95
CA GLN A 125 12.83 -5.19 -5.30
C GLN A 125 14.23 -4.72 -4.97
N GLU A 126 14.93 -4.15 -5.96
CA GLU A 126 16.29 -3.66 -5.81
C GLU A 126 16.41 -2.25 -6.38
N VAL A 127 16.75 -1.29 -5.54
CA VAL A 127 17.12 0.05 -6.00
C VAL A 127 18.57 0.01 -6.48
N THR A 128 18.76 0.13 -7.78
CA THR A 128 20.10 0.02 -8.42
C THR A 128 20.83 1.35 -8.49
N ASN A 129 20.12 2.47 -8.51
CA ASN A 129 20.69 3.81 -8.53
C ASN A 129 19.71 4.84 -7.94
N ILE A 130 20.23 5.79 -7.17
CA ILE A 130 19.49 6.97 -6.70
C ILE A 130 20.34 8.21 -7.00
N ARG A 131 19.70 9.26 -7.53
CA ARG A 131 20.31 10.57 -7.78
C ARG A 131 19.43 11.66 -7.21
N TYR A 132 20.02 12.50 -6.38
CA TYR A 132 19.37 13.69 -5.81
C TYR A 132 19.75 14.93 -6.61
N TYR A 133 18.78 15.79 -6.83
CA TYR A 133 18.93 17.11 -7.42
C TYR A 133 18.22 18.13 -6.54
N GLU A 134 18.99 19.14 -6.12
CA GLU A 134 18.43 20.24 -5.37
C GLU A 134 17.41 21.01 -6.22
N LYS A 135 16.36 21.50 -5.59
CA LYS A 135 15.33 22.28 -6.25
C LYS A 135 15.92 23.56 -6.87
N LEU A 136 15.48 23.88 -8.07
CA LEU A 136 15.78 25.15 -8.72
C LEU A 136 14.92 26.26 -8.14
N GLU A 137 15.33 27.51 -8.36
CA GLU A 137 14.53 28.68 -7.99
C GLU A 137 13.13 28.64 -8.63
N GLY A 138 12.10 28.89 -7.83
CA GLY A 138 10.69 28.81 -8.25
C GLY A 138 10.06 27.43 -8.14
N TYR A 139 10.82 26.38 -7.80
CA TYR A 139 10.29 25.03 -7.56
C TYR A 139 10.12 24.72 -6.07
N ASN A 140 9.08 23.97 -5.74
CA ASN A 140 8.77 23.64 -4.35
C ASN A 140 9.48 22.36 -3.86
N TYR A 141 9.93 21.49 -4.77
CA TYR A 141 10.47 20.18 -4.48
C TYR A 141 11.90 20.02 -4.99
N ASN A 142 12.70 19.31 -4.21
CA ASN A 142 13.91 18.67 -4.71
C ASN A 142 13.50 17.44 -5.52
N LEU A 143 14.35 17.01 -6.45
CA LEU A 143 14.07 15.89 -7.31
C LEU A 143 14.95 14.69 -6.95
N VAL A 144 14.35 13.52 -6.77
CA VAL A 144 15.06 12.26 -6.60
C VAL A 144 14.71 11.34 -7.76
N HIS A 145 15.72 10.97 -8.56
CA HIS A 145 15.62 9.95 -9.60
C HIS A 145 16.02 8.61 -9.01
N VAL A 146 15.23 7.60 -9.29
CA VAL A 146 15.48 6.21 -8.84
C VAL A 146 15.44 5.28 -10.03
N TYR A 147 16.39 4.36 -10.08
CA TYR A 147 16.35 3.21 -10.98
C TYR A 147 16.17 1.96 -10.14
N ILE A 148 15.19 1.15 -10.49
CA ILE A 148 14.77 0.02 -9.68
C ILE A 148 14.51 -1.21 -10.56
N ASN A 149 14.87 -2.38 -10.05
CA ASN A 149 14.51 -3.66 -10.60
C ASN A 149 13.35 -4.24 -9.78
N TYR A 150 12.39 -4.82 -10.47
CA TYR A 150 11.29 -5.59 -9.87
C TYR A 150 11.36 -7.04 -10.32
N GLY A 151 11.22 -7.96 -9.38
CA GLY A 151 10.95 -9.36 -9.68
C GLY A 151 9.52 -9.57 -10.18
N GLN A 152 9.16 -10.81 -10.42
CA GLN A 152 7.81 -11.17 -10.86
C GLN A 152 6.77 -10.84 -9.80
N ILE A 153 5.70 -10.12 -10.20
CA ILE A 153 4.58 -9.78 -9.33
C ILE A 153 3.35 -10.58 -9.76
N ILE A 154 2.69 -11.24 -8.80
CA ILE A 154 1.45 -11.96 -8.99
C ILE A 154 0.35 -11.21 -8.25
N TRP A 155 -0.62 -10.72 -8.98
CA TRP A 155 -1.80 -10.05 -8.47
C TRP A 155 -2.96 -11.04 -8.40
N CYS A 156 -3.53 -11.22 -7.22
CA CYS A 156 -4.68 -12.09 -7.02
C CYS A 156 -5.90 -11.27 -6.66
N TYR A 157 -6.91 -11.33 -7.50
CA TYR A 157 -8.20 -10.68 -7.29
C TYR A 157 -9.27 -11.74 -7.05
N PRO A 158 -10.22 -11.51 -6.13
CA PRO A 158 -11.30 -12.46 -5.87
C PRO A 158 -12.11 -12.78 -7.14
N GLY A 159 -12.32 -14.07 -7.40
CA GLY A 159 -13.12 -14.52 -8.54
C GLY A 159 -12.47 -14.36 -9.92
N LYS A 160 -11.17 -13.99 -9.97
CA LYS A 160 -10.39 -13.92 -11.20
C LYS A 160 -9.19 -14.85 -11.16
N ASN A 161 -8.68 -15.20 -12.32
CA ASN A 161 -7.38 -15.84 -12.42
C ASN A 161 -6.28 -14.88 -11.96
N PRO A 162 -5.20 -15.38 -11.32
CA PRO A 162 -4.06 -14.55 -10.99
C PRO A 162 -3.48 -13.86 -12.23
N GLU A 163 -3.19 -12.58 -12.12
CA GLU A 163 -2.50 -11.80 -13.14
C GLU A 163 -1.02 -11.73 -12.78
N THR A 164 -0.15 -12.04 -13.73
CA THR A 164 1.30 -12.03 -13.52
C THR A 164 1.93 -10.91 -14.33
N ALA A 165 2.68 -10.05 -13.66
CA ALA A 165 3.55 -9.08 -14.30
C ALA A 165 4.97 -9.65 -14.36
N ASP A 166 5.59 -9.54 -15.53
CA ASP A 166 6.97 -9.98 -15.74
C ASP A 166 7.96 -9.08 -14.98
N PRO A 167 9.15 -9.61 -14.64
CA PRO A 167 10.22 -8.81 -14.06
C PRO A 167 10.57 -7.60 -14.93
N ILE A 168 10.88 -6.48 -14.30
CA ILE A 168 11.28 -5.24 -14.97
C ILE A 168 12.67 -4.86 -14.47
N GLU A 169 13.60 -4.59 -15.38
CA GLU A 169 14.92 -4.08 -15.08
C GLU A 169 15.05 -2.61 -15.45
N GLY A 170 15.67 -1.84 -14.56
CA GLY A 170 15.99 -0.43 -14.77
C GLY A 170 14.76 0.45 -14.97
N GLN A 171 13.67 0.17 -14.27
CA GLN A 171 12.53 1.09 -14.24
C GLN A 171 12.96 2.42 -13.64
N GLU A 172 12.76 3.51 -14.37
CA GLU A 172 13.02 4.85 -13.87
C GLU A 172 11.78 5.41 -13.19
N LEU A 173 12.01 5.99 -12.00
CA LEU A 173 11.01 6.70 -11.20
C LEU A 173 11.55 8.08 -10.83
N LYS A 174 10.68 9.07 -10.76
CA LYS A 174 11.01 10.43 -10.31
C LYS A 174 10.11 10.80 -9.14
N PHE A 175 10.71 11.39 -8.11
CA PHE A 175 9.99 11.86 -6.94
C PHE A 175 10.33 13.31 -6.63
N GLY A 176 9.30 14.13 -6.49
CA GLY A 176 9.39 15.46 -5.90
C GLY A 176 9.31 15.34 -4.38
N VAL A 177 10.39 15.74 -3.69
CA VAL A 177 10.50 15.63 -2.23
C VAL A 177 10.85 16.95 -1.59
N ARG A 178 10.38 17.19 -0.35
CA ARG A 178 10.78 18.36 0.44
C ARG A 178 10.88 18.02 1.92
N TYR A 179 11.79 18.72 2.60
CA TYR A 179 11.95 18.59 4.04
C TYR A 179 10.99 19.53 4.76
N VAL A 180 10.12 18.97 5.60
CA VAL A 180 9.09 19.71 6.32
C VAL A 180 8.95 19.16 7.74
N ASN A 181 9.02 20.04 8.74
CA ASN A 181 8.83 19.68 10.14
C ASN A 181 9.71 18.49 10.61
N GLY A 182 10.98 18.50 10.24
CA GLY A 182 11.94 17.48 10.66
C GLY A 182 11.87 16.15 9.90
N ARG A 183 11.24 16.10 8.73
CA ARG A 183 11.12 14.89 7.91
C ARG A 183 10.99 15.20 6.42
N TRP A 184 11.38 14.25 5.61
CA TRP A 184 11.14 14.30 4.17
C TRP A 184 9.70 13.84 3.84
N MET A 185 9.03 14.60 2.96
CA MET A 185 7.70 14.31 2.45
C MET A 185 7.77 14.10 0.95
N ILE A 186 7.01 13.12 0.47
CA ILE A 186 6.83 12.87 -0.97
C ILE A 186 5.63 13.70 -1.45
N GLY A 187 5.88 14.67 -2.30
CA GLY A 187 4.83 15.56 -2.84
C GLY A 187 4.41 15.20 -4.26
N GLU A 188 5.30 14.56 -5.00
CA GLU A 188 5.06 14.13 -6.38
C GLU A 188 5.73 12.79 -6.65
N GLY A 189 5.20 12.03 -7.60
CA GLY A 189 5.81 10.79 -8.07
C GLY A 189 5.41 10.51 -9.51
N GLU A 190 6.33 9.96 -10.29
CA GLU A 190 6.11 9.60 -11.68
C GLU A 190 6.90 8.34 -12.05
N VAL A 191 6.25 7.44 -12.77
CA VAL A 191 6.89 6.29 -13.42
C VAL A 191 7.23 6.71 -14.85
N ILE A 192 8.50 6.67 -15.22
CA ILE A 192 8.93 7.04 -16.56
C ILE A 192 8.76 5.83 -17.48
N SER A 193 7.86 5.95 -18.45
CA SER A 193 7.69 4.95 -19.50
C SER A 193 8.88 5.00 -20.46
N LYS A 194 9.42 3.84 -20.79
CA LYS A 194 10.47 3.69 -21.83
C LYS A 194 9.86 3.88 -23.21
#